data_438f75a31f6d2764d3fa3b5b74a2d3e0
#
_entry.id   438f75a31f6d2764d3fa3b5b74a2d3e0
#
_cell.length_a   1.000
_cell.length_b   1.000
_cell.length_c   1.000
_cell.angle_alpha   90.00
_cell.angle_beta   90.00
_cell.angle_gamma   90.00
#
_symmetry.space_group_name_H-M   'P 1'
#
loop_
_entity.id
_entity.type
_entity.pdbx_description
1 polymer ?
#
loop_
_entity_poly.entity_id
_entity_poly.type
_entity_poly.pdbx_seq_one_letter_code
_entity_poly.pdbx_strand_id
1 'polypeptide(L)'
;MLSSAHHARIGAAAFTGAAALLLVGCASGPGGKAPAAAPAAPAEQPAAAAGSPAIGVSPGGVTTRIDEPAQSTEEQYGQACLTTKAWMDARGGDPHDLIEPYLQELQTSKESSPSTFKKTWAELSSAQQAAVIIAVRAAADDGC
;
A
#
# COMPACT_ATOMS: atom_id res chain seq x y z
N MET A 1 28.88 35.06 -11.81
CA MET A 1 28.14 36.29 -11.45
C MET A 1 26.68 36.06 -11.73
N LEU A 2 25.86 36.42 -10.78
CA LEU A 2 24.40 36.47 -10.67
C LEU A 2 23.77 35.34 -9.87
N SER A 3 23.72 35.62 -8.58
CA SER A 3 22.77 35.22 -7.55
C SER A 3 21.31 35.51 -7.98
N SER A 4 20.39 34.64 -7.64
CA SER A 4 19.00 35.00 -7.36
C SER A 4 18.44 34.12 -6.27
N ALA A 5 18.41 34.71 -5.08
CA ALA A 5 17.62 34.26 -3.95
C ALA A 5 16.17 34.76 -4.14
N HIS A 6 15.16 33.93 -3.95
CA HIS A 6 13.78 34.35 -3.68
C HIS A 6 13.11 33.39 -2.71
N HIS A 7 13.05 33.83 -1.52
CA HIS A 7 11.88 34.26 -0.71
C HIS A 7 11.12 33.13 -0.03
N ALA A 8 11.44 33.00 1.27
CA ALA A 8 10.59 32.46 2.31
C ALA A 8 9.22 33.17 2.34
N ARG A 9 8.12 32.44 2.40
CA ARG A 9 6.84 32.91 2.93
C ARG A 9 6.37 31.95 3.99
N ILE A 10 6.59 32.38 5.21
CA ILE A 10 5.98 31.88 6.43
C ILE A 10 4.52 32.32 6.41
N GLY A 11 3.59 31.38 6.45
CA GLY A 11 2.17 31.62 6.66
C GLY A 11 1.72 30.85 7.89
N ALA A 12 1.72 31.51 9.05
CA ALA A 12 1.08 31.04 10.26
C ALA A 12 -0.43 31.28 10.14
N ALA A 13 -1.25 30.26 10.25
CA ALA A 13 -2.67 30.34 10.49
C ALA A 13 -3.03 29.55 11.76
N ALA A 14 -3.25 30.29 12.83
CA ALA A 14 -3.82 29.80 14.07
C ALA A 14 -5.36 29.66 13.86
N PHE A 15 -5.91 28.50 14.12
CA PHE A 15 -7.33 28.31 14.32
C PHE A 15 -7.59 27.78 15.72
N THR A 16 -8.01 28.70 16.58
CA THR A 16 -8.70 28.47 17.86
C THR A 16 -10.17 28.26 17.55
N GLY A 17 -10.81 27.23 18.09
CA GLY A 17 -12.27 26.98 17.94
C GLY A 17 -12.75 25.93 18.92
N ALA A 18 -13.02 26.35 20.12
CA ALA A 18 -14.21 26.19 21.03
C ALA A 18 -14.81 24.78 21.20
N ALA A 19 -14.82 24.42 22.48
CA ALA A 19 -15.55 23.35 23.13
C ALA A 19 -17.07 23.48 22.98
N ALA A 20 -17.78 22.35 22.83
CA ALA A 20 -19.17 22.20 23.21
C ALA A 20 -19.38 20.83 23.86
N LEU A 21 -19.45 20.86 25.20
CA LEU A 21 -19.99 19.82 26.07
C LEU A 21 -21.53 19.84 25.96
N LEU A 22 -22.14 18.74 25.57
CA LEU A 22 -23.54 18.48 25.80
C LEU A 22 -23.68 17.17 26.55
N LEU A 23 -23.85 17.31 27.85
CA LEU A 23 -24.40 16.33 28.78
C LEU A 23 -25.92 16.44 28.77
N VAL A 24 -26.64 15.38 28.42
CA VAL A 24 -28.07 15.09 28.79
C VAL A 24 -28.27 13.62 28.38
N GLY A 25 -28.85 12.74 29.14
CA GLY A 25 -29.52 12.72 30.40
C GLY A 25 -29.87 11.27 30.72
N CYS A 26 -29.76 10.88 31.96
CA CYS A 26 -30.27 9.64 32.51
C CYS A 26 -31.78 9.60 32.46
N ALA A 27 -32.34 8.55 31.82
CA ALA A 27 -33.74 8.17 32.07
C ALA A 27 -33.74 6.78 32.72
N SER A 28 -33.95 6.77 34.01
CA SER A 28 -34.25 5.57 34.79
C SER A 28 -35.71 5.18 34.56
N GLY A 29 -35.95 4.01 34.00
CA GLY A 29 -37.28 3.35 34.00
C GLY A 29 -37.15 1.96 34.61
N PRO A 30 -38.04 1.58 35.53
CA PRO A 30 -37.91 0.28 36.20
C PRO A 30 -38.68 -0.82 35.45
N GLY A 31 -38.06 -1.99 35.35
CA GLY A 31 -38.78 -3.24 35.14
C GLY A 31 -38.68 -3.88 33.78
N GLY A 32 -37.80 -4.84 33.68
CA GLY A 32 -37.73 -5.77 32.54
C GLY A 32 -36.45 -6.61 32.62
N LYS A 33 -36.58 -7.77 33.31
CA LYS A 33 -35.52 -8.75 33.42
C LYS A 33 -35.40 -9.47 32.06
N ALA A 34 -34.59 -8.94 31.16
CA ALA A 34 -34.16 -9.65 29.97
C ALA A 34 -32.86 -10.41 30.26
N PRO A 35 -32.70 -11.65 29.78
CA PRO A 35 -31.47 -12.40 29.96
C PRO A 35 -30.34 -11.67 29.24
N ALA A 36 -29.21 -11.50 29.97
CA ALA A 36 -28.00 -10.94 29.42
C ALA A 36 -27.57 -11.76 28.18
N ALA A 37 -27.65 -11.13 27.01
CA ALA A 37 -27.01 -11.65 25.82
C ALA A 37 -25.49 -11.64 26.09
N ALA A 38 -24.89 -12.79 26.10
CA ALA A 38 -23.43 -12.94 26.14
C ALA A 38 -22.84 -12.15 24.96
N PRO A 39 -21.69 -11.45 25.17
CA PRO A 39 -21.00 -10.82 24.05
C PRO A 39 -20.70 -11.90 23.02
N ALA A 40 -21.18 -11.69 21.79
CA ALA A 40 -20.84 -12.54 20.65
C ALA A 40 -19.32 -12.53 20.51
N ALA A 41 -18.71 -13.69 20.63
CA ALA A 41 -17.30 -13.85 20.28
C ALA A 41 -17.10 -13.36 18.85
N PRO A 42 -15.95 -12.68 18.55
CA PRO A 42 -15.62 -12.34 17.18
C PRO A 42 -15.72 -13.62 16.35
N ALA A 43 -16.51 -13.61 15.28
CA ALA A 43 -16.54 -14.71 14.34
C ALA A 43 -15.11 -14.91 13.83
N GLU A 44 -14.48 -16.02 14.21
CA GLU A 44 -13.24 -16.45 13.57
C GLU A 44 -13.54 -16.58 12.08
N GLN A 45 -12.99 -15.67 11.29
CA GLN A 45 -12.94 -15.85 9.85
C GLN A 45 -12.29 -17.20 9.59
N PRO A 46 -12.92 -18.08 8.77
CA PRO A 46 -12.28 -19.33 8.40
C PRO A 46 -10.90 -19.01 7.86
N ALA A 47 -9.86 -19.56 8.48
CA ALA A 47 -8.52 -19.52 7.90
C ALA A 47 -8.67 -20.11 6.49
N ALA A 48 -8.44 -19.28 5.47
CA ALA A 48 -8.42 -19.72 4.09
C ALA A 48 -7.47 -20.92 4.02
N ALA A 49 -7.97 -22.04 3.58
CA ALA A 49 -7.17 -23.24 3.39
C ALA A 49 -5.94 -22.84 2.58
N ALA A 50 -4.75 -23.12 3.11
CA ALA A 50 -3.47 -22.78 2.51
C ALA A 50 -3.26 -23.62 1.22
N GLY A 51 -3.98 -23.26 0.16
CA GLY A 51 -3.66 -23.62 -1.20
C GLY A 51 -2.57 -22.65 -1.69
N SER A 52 -1.72 -23.10 -2.59
CA SER A 52 -0.76 -22.18 -3.23
C SER A 52 -1.52 -20.99 -3.81
N PRO A 53 -1.00 -19.74 -3.66
CA PRO A 53 -1.69 -18.56 -4.17
C PRO A 53 -1.88 -18.66 -5.69
N ALA A 54 -3.02 -18.19 -6.18
CA ALA A 54 -3.22 -18.10 -7.62
C ALA A 54 -2.29 -17.04 -8.20
N ILE A 55 -1.51 -17.42 -9.22
CA ILE A 55 -0.54 -16.55 -9.88
C ILE A 55 -1.06 -16.22 -11.27
N GLY A 56 -1.16 -14.92 -11.57
CA GLY A 56 -1.46 -14.41 -12.91
C GLY A 56 -0.16 -14.14 -13.66
N VAL A 57 -0.05 -14.72 -14.87
CA VAL A 57 1.11 -14.56 -15.75
C VAL A 57 0.63 -13.97 -17.07
N SER A 58 1.34 -12.97 -17.57
CA SER A 58 1.05 -12.39 -18.87
C SER A 58 1.44 -13.33 -20.02
N PRO A 59 0.99 -13.08 -21.27
CA PRO A 59 1.45 -13.82 -22.44
C PRO A 59 2.97 -13.80 -22.63
N GLY A 60 3.67 -12.78 -22.14
CA GLY A 60 5.11 -12.66 -22.13
C GLY A 60 5.81 -13.47 -21.03
N GLY A 61 5.07 -14.21 -20.20
CA GLY A 61 5.65 -15.02 -19.12
C GLY A 61 5.97 -14.25 -17.86
N VAL A 62 5.52 -12.99 -17.75
CA VAL A 62 5.77 -12.14 -16.60
C VAL A 62 4.69 -12.35 -15.53
N THR A 63 5.09 -12.57 -14.28
CA THR A 63 4.16 -12.61 -13.16
C THR A 63 3.60 -11.20 -12.91
N THR A 64 2.30 -11.02 -13.13
CA THR A 64 1.62 -9.73 -13.01
C THR A 64 0.63 -9.67 -11.86
N ARG A 65 0.30 -10.81 -11.24
CA ARG A 65 -0.62 -10.93 -10.10
C ARG A 65 -0.26 -12.12 -9.23
N ILE A 66 -0.38 -11.94 -7.94
CA ILE A 66 -0.29 -13.02 -6.95
C ILE A 66 -1.42 -12.79 -5.95
N ASP A 67 -2.35 -13.76 -5.83
CA ASP A 67 -3.50 -13.68 -4.94
C ASP A 67 -3.09 -14.13 -3.53
N GLU A 68 -2.27 -13.32 -2.90
CA GLU A 68 -1.81 -13.48 -1.52
C GLU A 68 -1.79 -12.11 -0.84
N PRO A 69 -2.08 -12.00 0.46
CA PRO A 69 -1.92 -10.76 1.21
C PRO A 69 -0.50 -10.23 1.09
N ALA A 70 -0.36 -9.02 0.54
CA ALA A 70 0.93 -8.39 0.33
C ALA A 70 1.64 -8.13 1.67
N GLN A 71 2.95 -8.38 1.72
CA GLN A 71 3.79 -8.11 2.88
C GLN A 71 4.97 -7.22 2.53
N SER A 72 4.96 -6.02 3.12
CA SER A 72 6.08 -5.09 3.11
C SER A 72 5.99 -4.18 4.32
N THR A 73 7.09 -3.53 4.69
CA THR A 73 7.02 -2.35 5.55
C THR A 73 6.58 -1.15 4.72
N GLU A 74 6.09 -0.09 5.38
CA GLU A 74 5.73 1.16 4.72
C GLU A 74 6.93 1.75 3.96
N GLU A 75 8.12 1.72 4.57
CA GLU A 75 9.36 2.17 3.92
C GLU A 75 9.70 1.36 2.66
N GLN A 76 9.59 0.03 2.73
CA GLN A 76 9.84 -0.85 1.59
C GLN A 76 8.87 -0.55 0.44
N TYR A 77 7.59 -0.41 0.75
CA TYR A 77 6.57 -0.05 -0.23
C TYR A 77 6.85 1.30 -0.86
N GLY A 78 7.08 2.33 -0.04
CA GLY A 78 7.36 3.69 -0.52
C GLY A 78 8.60 3.74 -1.42
N GLN A 79 9.69 3.08 -1.04
CA GLN A 79 10.91 3.02 -1.87
C GLN A 79 10.68 2.27 -3.18
N ALA A 80 9.93 1.15 -3.15
CA ALA A 80 9.60 0.41 -4.36
C ALA A 80 8.76 1.25 -5.32
N CYS A 81 7.74 1.92 -4.82
CA CYS A 81 6.85 2.80 -5.58
C CYS A 81 7.64 3.96 -6.21
N LEU A 82 8.38 4.73 -5.43
CA LEU A 82 9.16 5.89 -5.91
C LEU A 82 10.25 5.49 -6.90
N THR A 83 10.95 4.37 -6.69
CA THR A 83 11.97 3.88 -7.62
C THR A 83 11.33 3.48 -8.95
N THR A 84 10.18 2.81 -8.91
CA THR A 84 9.41 2.44 -10.10
C THR A 84 8.96 3.67 -10.86
N LYS A 85 8.40 4.66 -10.15
CA LYS A 85 7.96 5.91 -10.76
C LYS A 85 9.11 6.62 -11.48
N ALA A 86 10.26 6.76 -10.83
CA ALA A 86 11.44 7.37 -11.45
C ALA A 86 11.90 6.62 -12.71
N TRP A 87 11.81 5.28 -12.71
CA TRP A 87 12.13 4.46 -13.87
C TRP A 87 11.14 4.67 -15.03
N MET A 88 9.82 4.78 -14.73
CA MET A 88 8.78 5.07 -15.71
C MET A 88 8.93 6.48 -16.29
N ASP A 89 9.12 7.48 -15.43
CA ASP A 89 9.29 8.89 -15.83
C ASP A 89 10.50 9.06 -16.78
N ALA A 90 11.59 8.32 -16.52
CA ALA A 90 12.79 8.36 -17.37
C ALA A 90 12.56 7.78 -18.78
N ARG A 91 11.58 6.88 -18.95
CA ARG A 91 11.23 6.28 -20.24
C ARG A 91 10.19 7.07 -21.00
N GLY A 92 9.31 7.76 -20.28
CA GLY A 92 8.19 8.46 -20.87
C GLY A 92 7.12 7.53 -21.47
N GLY A 93 6.05 8.10 -22.00
CA GLY A 93 4.91 7.36 -22.53
C GLY A 93 3.84 7.12 -21.48
N ASP A 94 2.95 6.15 -21.72
CA ASP A 94 1.91 5.78 -20.76
C ASP A 94 2.52 4.89 -19.67
N PRO A 95 2.45 5.30 -18.38
CA PRO A 95 2.98 4.50 -17.29
C PRO A 95 2.36 3.11 -17.17
N HIS A 96 1.09 2.94 -17.56
CA HIS A 96 0.42 1.63 -17.52
C HIS A 96 1.03 0.63 -18.52
N ASP A 97 1.48 1.10 -19.68
CA ASP A 97 2.17 0.28 -20.67
C ASP A 97 3.56 -0.15 -20.18
N LEU A 98 4.11 0.54 -19.18
CA LEU A 98 5.43 0.26 -18.60
C LEU A 98 5.39 -0.73 -17.43
N ILE A 99 4.21 -1.10 -16.92
CA ILE A 99 4.07 -2.04 -15.78
C ILE A 99 4.71 -3.39 -16.10
N GLU A 100 4.29 -4.03 -17.20
CA GLU A 100 4.80 -5.36 -17.55
C GLU A 100 6.29 -5.35 -17.92
N PRO A 101 6.80 -4.43 -18.74
CA PRO A 101 8.23 -4.30 -19.01
C PRO A 101 9.07 -4.13 -17.73
N TYR A 102 8.61 -3.34 -16.77
CA TYR A 102 9.33 -3.17 -15.52
C TYR A 102 9.31 -4.43 -14.65
N LEU A 103 8.15 -5.08 -14.52
CA LEU A 103 8.05 -6.35 -13.80
C LEU A 103 8.94 -7.43 -14.46
N GLN A 104 9.04 -7.46 -15.78
CA GLN A 104 9.94 -8.38 -16.49
C GLN A 104 11.40 -8.09 -16.13
N GLU A 105 11.82 -6.82 -16.11
CA GLU A 105 13.17 -6.44 -15.71
C GLU A 105 13.49 -6.91 -14.30
N LEU A 106 12.59 -6.67 -13.32
CA LEU A 106 12.77 -7.12 -11.94
C LEU A 106 12.84 -8.64 -11.80
N GLN A 107 12.02 -9.39 -12.57
CA GLN A 107 11.92 -10.84 -12.49
C GLN A 107 13.10 -11.55 -13.16
N THR A 108 13.72 -10.92 -14.14
CA THR A 108 14.87 -11.49 -14.86
C THR A 108 16.21 -11.03 -14.30
N SER A 109 16.23 -9.92 -13.55
CA SER A 109 17.43 -9.40 -12.92
C SER A 109 17.97 -10.34 -11.84
N LYS A 110 19.28 -10.49 -11.81
CA LYS A 110 20.02 -11.17 -10.74
C LYS A 110 20.52 -10.18 -9.67
N GLU A 111 20.21 -8.91 -9.84
CA GLU A 111 20.63 -7.85 -8.94
C GLU A 111 19.50 -7.47 -7.99
N SER A 112 19.88 -7.11 -6.76
CA SER A 112 18.95 -6.56 -5.79
C SER A 112 18.62 -5.10 -6.13
N SER A 113 17.39 -4.68 -5.88
CA SER A 113 16.89 -3.33 -6.17
C SER A 113 16.10 -2.78 -4.98
N PRO A 114 16.02 -1.46 -4.79
CA PRO A 114 15.07 -0.89 -3.84
C PRO A 114 13.62 -1.30 -4.15
N SER A 115 13.28 -1.49 -5.42
CA SER A 115 11.95 -1.96 -5.83
C SER A 115 11.65 -3.40 -5.45
N THR A 116 12.67 -4.20 -5.18
CA THR A 116 12.56 -5.59 -4.69
C THR A 116 13.06 -5.73 -3.25
N PHE A 117 12.92 -4.65 -2.45
CA PHE A 117 13.29 -4.66 -1.03
C PHE A 117 14.74 -5.07 -0.77
N LYS A 118 15.65 -4.67 -1.68
CA LYS A 118 17.08 -5.01 -1.65
C LYS A 118 17.37 -6.52 -1.72
N LYS A 119 16.52 -7.27 -2.40
CA LYS A 119 16.66 -8.70 -2.72
C LYS A 119 16.56 -8.91 -4.22
N THR A 120 16.91 -10.08 -4.70
CA THR A 120 16.51 -10.52 -6.04
C THR A 120 15.04 -10.97 -6.01
N TRP A 121 14.37 -10.97 -7.16
CA TRP A 121 12.97 -11.43 -7.24
C TRP A 121 12.78 -12.86 -6.69
N ALA A 122 13.72 -13.75 -6.96
CA ALA A 122 13.67 -15.15 -6.51
C ALA A 122 13.83 -15.33 -4.99
N GLU A 123 14.41 -14.36 -4.30
CA GLU A 123 14.56 -14.36 -2.84
C GLU A 123 13.34 -13.79 -2.09
N LEU A 124 12.41 -13.18 -2.83
CA LEU A 124 11.17 -12.68 -2.24
C LEU A 124 10.21 -13.83 -1.98
N SER A 125 9.51 -13.78 -0.84
CA SER A 125 8.33 -14.62 -0.64
C SER A 125 7.21 -14.20 -1.60
N SER A 126 6.23 -15.09 -1.86
CA SER A 126 5.06 -14.76 -2.69
C SER A 126 4.32 -13.51 -2.19
N ALA A 127 4.19 -13.34 -0.87
CA ALA A 127 3.60 -12.16 -0.26
C ALA A 127 4.43 -10.88 -0.50
N GLN A 128 5.76 -10.98 -0.51
CA GLN A 128 6.64 -9.86 -0.87
C GLN A 128 6.58 -9.55 -2.37
N GLN A 129 6.52 -10.56 -3.23
CA GLN A 129 6.33 -10.36 -4.67
C GLN A 129 4.98 -9.69 -4.96
N ALA A 130 3.91 -10.08 -4.26
CA ALA A 130 2.61 -9.40 -4.34
C ALA A 130 2.73 -7.92 -3.97
N ALA A 131 3.48 -7.59 -2.90
CA ALA A 131 3.70 -6.21 -2.49
C ALA A 131 4.48 -5.39 -3.55
N VAL A 132 5.49 -5.98 -4.19
CA VAL A 132 6.21 -5.33 -5.30
C VAL A 132 5.27 -5.03 -6.46
N ILE A 133 4.43 -6.00 -6.87
CA ILE A 133 3.47 -5.81 -7.98
C ILE A 133 2.49 -4.66 -7.66
N ILE A 134 2.02 -4.58 -6.42
CA ILE A 134 1.13 -3.49 -5.99
C ILE A 134 1.86 -2.15 -6.04
N ALA A 135 3.11 -2.07 -5.58
CA ALA A 135 3.90 -0.84 -5.63
C ALA A 135 4.16 -0.37 -7.07
N VAL A 136 4.42 -1.31 -8.00
CA VAL A 136 4.61 -1.01 -9.42
C VAL A 136 3.33 -0.44 -10.05
N ARG A 137 2.17 -0.99 -9.72
CA ARG A 137 0.88 -0.45 -10.18
C ARG A 137 0.58 0.92 -9.60
N ALA A 138 0.80 1.09 -8.28
CA ALA A 138 0.61 2.37 -7.63
C ALA A 138 1.48 3.47 -8.27
N ALA A 139 2.72 3.14 -8.66
CA ALA A 139 3.59 4.07 -9.38
C ALA A 139 3.01 4.50 -10.73
N ALA A 140 2.35 3.60 -11.45
CA ALA A 140 1.68 3.91 -12.71
C ALA A 140 0.43 4.77 -12.52
N ASP A 141 -0.22 4.67 -11.36
CA ASP A 141 -1.41 5.43 -10.97
C ASP A 141 -1.07 6.76 -10.25
N ASP A 142 0.20 7.18 -10.22
CA ASP A 142 0.68 8.32 -9.42
C ASP A 142 0.36 8.21 -7.91
N GLY A 143 0.23 7.00 -7.42
CA GLY A 143 -0.20 6.67 -6.05
C GLY A 143 0.94 6.46 -5.03
N CYS A 144 2.14 7.01 -5.30
CA CYS A 144 3.27 6.92 -4.39
C CYS A 144 3.18 7.93 -3.23
#